data_1fb9181621381f1f24b598c057807389
#
_entry.id   1fb9181621381f1f24b598c057807389
#
_cell.length_a   1.000
_cell.length_b   1.000
_cell.length_c   1.000
_cell.angle_alpha   90.00
_cell.angle_beta   90.00
_cell.angle_gamma   90.00
#
_symmetry.space_group_name_H-M   'P 1'
#
loop_
_entity.id
_entity.type
_entity.pdbx_description
1 polymer ?
#
loop_
_entity_poly.entity_id
_entity_poly.type
_entity_poly.pdbx_seq_one_letter_code
_entity_poly.pdbx_strand_id
1 'polypeptide(L)'
;MKKVIFLMLVTGLLFSFKNTSDEEGMFTMSDLSKLDLAKAGLEIPVDAIYNENKPALVNALVRLGGCTGSFISETGLIITNHHCVFSQVAAASSSENNYLENGFYAENEGNEIKTSLPCKITQSYTDVSARVLEGTVAGMDALERKETIKKNIAEIEDQEQNKNPKLLVEISEMLVGKKYTLFRYKTLDDVRLVYVP
;
A
#
# COMPACT_ATOMS: atom_id res chain seq x y z
N MET A 1 58.58 3.87 -11.32
CA MET A 1 57.75 2.89 -10.60
C MET A 1 56.65 3.55 -9.76
N LYS A 2 56.91 4.49 -8.87
CA LYS A 2 55.87 5.15 -8.00
C LYS A 2 54.75 5.83 -8.78
N LYS A 3 55.03 6.49 -9.92
CA LYS A 3 54.02 7.15 -10.77
C LYS A 3 53.11 6.17 -11.52
N VAL A 4 53.59 4.99 -11.90
CA VAL A 4 52.81 3.94 -12.56
C VAL A 4 51.89 3.26 -11.59
N ILE A 5 52.35 3.03 -10.34
CA ILE A 5 51.53 2.46 -9.27
C ILE A 5 50.39 3.43 -8.90
N PHE A 6 50.68 4.74 -8.81
CA PHE A 6 49.66 5.75 -8.53
C PHE A 6 48.61 5.82 -9.65
N LEU A 7 49.01 5.72 -10.92
CA LEU A 7 48.10 5.72 -12.04
C LEU A 7 47.19 4.47 -12.05
N MET A 8 47.73 3.28 -11.72
CA MET A 8 46.93 2.05 -11.59
C MET A 8 45.94 2.10 -10.41
N LEU A 9 46.32 2.74 -9.32
CA LEU A 9 45.40 2.93 -8.15
C LEU A 9 44.25 3.89 -8.49
N VAL A 10 44.52 4.97 -9.24
CA VAL A 10 43.48 5.94 -9.64
C VAL A 10 42.56 5.33 -10.71
N THR A 11 43.06 4.55 -11.65
CA THR A 11 42.23 3.83 -12.63
C THR A 11 41.39 2.73 -11.94
N GLY A 12 41.92 2.02 -10.95
CA GLY A 12 41.16 1.03 -10.19
C GLY A 12 39.97 1.65 -9.39
N LEU A 13 40.17 2.85 -8.83
CA LEU A 13 39.11 3.59 -8.16
C LEU A 13 37.98 4.07 -9.09
N LEU A 14 38.30 4.41 -10.34
CA LEU A 14 37.32 4.85 -11.34
C LEU A 14 36.44 3.71 -11.87
N PHE A 15 36.87 2.46 -11.79
CA PHE A 15 36.06 1.27 -12.17
C PHE A 15 35.20 0.71 -11.02
N SER A 16 35.32 1.24 -9.79
CA SER A 16 34.56 0.77 -8.64
C SER A 16 33.15 1.37 -8.53
N PHE A 17 32.82 2.37 -9.35
CA PHE A 17 31.44 2.83 -9.49
C PHE A 17 30.71 1.97 -10.54
N LYS A 18 30.42 0.71 -10.19
CA LYS A 18 29.32 0.03 -10.86
C LYS A 18 28.07 0.82 -10.49
N ASN A 19 27.45 1.45 -11.46
CA ASN A 19 26.06 1.87 -11.33
C ASN A 19 25.27 0.62 -10.96
N THR A 20 24.97 0.46 -9.68
CA THR A 20 23.93 -0.44 -9.24
C THR A 20 22.66 0.10 -9.89
N SER A 21 21.97 -0.76 -10.57
CA SER A 21 20.78 -0.45 -11.36
C SER A 21 19.78 0.39 -10.55
N ASP A 22 19.12 1.33 -11.21
CA ASP A 22 18.08 2.23 -10.71
C ASP A 22 16.81 1.52 -10.16
N GLU A 23 16.92 0.26 -9.76
CA GLU A 23 15.82 -0.59 -9.30
C GLU A 23 15.67 -0.62 -7.76
N GLU A 24 16.49 0.14 -7.03
CA GLU A 24 16.34 0.32 -5.59
C GLU A 24 15.29 1.40 -5.30
N GLY A 25 14.36 1.11 -4.39
CA GLY A 25 13.36 2.07 -3.97
C GLY A 25 11.98 1.46 -3.69
N MET A 26 11.03 2.32 -3.37
CA MET A 26 9.61 1.97 -3.23
C MET A 26 8.88 2.40 -4.50
N PHE A 27 8.33 1.42 -5.21
CA PHE A 27 7.61 1.63 -6.45
C PHE A 27 6.11 1.36 -6.26
N THR A 28 5.27 2.14 -6.94
CA THR A 28 3.84 1.85 -6.97
C THR A 28 3.58 0.66 -7.91
N MET A 29 2.46 -0.05 -7.71
CA MET A 29 2.10 -1.19 -8.56
C MET A 29 2.04 -0.81 -10.05
N SER A 30 1.59 0.40 -10.37
CA SER A 30 1.58 0.93 -11.75
C SER A 30 2.98 1.15 -12.35
N ASP A 31 4.02 1.18 -11.53
CA ASP A 31 5.39 1.39 -12.00
C ASP A 31 6.13 0.07 -12.23
N LEU A 32 5.56 -1.08 -11.84
CA LEU A 32 6.20 -2.40 -11.97
C LEU A 32 6.59 -2.74 -13.40
N SER A 33 5.80 -2.33 -14.39
CA SER A 33 6.11 -2.55 -15.80
C SER A 33 7.33 -1.76 -16.32
N LYS A 34 7.81 -0.77 -15.56
CA LYS A 34 8.98 0.06 -15.89
C LYS A 34 10.28 -0.52 -15.34
N LEU A 35 10.18 -1.56 -14.49
CA LEU A 35 11.32 -2.16 -13.80
C LEU A 35 11.75 -3.44 -14.50
N ASP A 36 13.05 -3.72 -14.52
CA ASP A 36 13.58 -5.01 -14.96
C ASP A 36 13.60 -6.01 -13.80
N LEU A 37 12.40 -6.44 -13.41
CA LEU A 37 12.22 -7.36 -12.29
C LEU A 37 12.77 -8.76 -12.57
N ALA A 38 12.85 -9.17 -13.84
CA ALA A 38 13.48 -10.42 -14.22
C ALA A 38 14.98 -10.42 -13.88
N LYS A 39 15.67 -9.30 -14.13
CA LYS A 39 17.07 -9.11 -13.74
C LYS A 39 17.24 -9.07 -12.21
N ALA A 40 16.22 -8.59 -11.48
CA ALA A 40 16.20 -8.62 -10.02
C ALA A 40 15.87 -10.01 -9.43
N GLY A 41 15.59 -11.01 -10.28
CA GLY A 41 15.35 -12.40 -9.87
C GLY A 41 13.89 -12.81 -9.85
N LEU A 42 12.97 -12.01 -10.39
CA LEU A 42 11.57 -12.41 -10.52
C LEU A 42 11.42 -13.47 -11.61
N GLU A 43 10.93 -14.65 -11.25
CA GLU A 43 10.75 -15.79 -12.16
C GLU A 43 9.33 -15.86 -12.77
N ILE A 44 8.35 -15.17 -12.17
CA ILE A 44 6.98 -15.12 -12.69
C ILE A 44 6.76 -13.86 -13.55
N PRO A 45 5.84 -13.88 -14.53
CA PRO A 45 5.50 -12.69 -15.31
C PRO A 45 5.00 -11.55 -14.40
N VAL A 46 5.40 -10.31 -14.68
CA VAL A 46 4.90 -9.12 -13.95
C VAL A 46 3.37 -9.05 -13.97
N ASP A 47 2.74 -9.44 -15.06
CA ASP A 47 1.29 -9.49 -15.23
C ASP A 47 0.59 -10.44 -14.24
N ALA A 48 1.28 -11.43 -13.72
CA ALA A 48 0.73 -12.29 -12.66
C ALA A 48 0.68 -11.56 -11.31
N ILE A 49 1.54 -10.57 -11.09
CA ILE A 49 1.55 -9.74 -9.88
C ILE A 49 0.57 -8.59 -10.02
N TYR A 50 0.66 -7.85 -11.13
CA TYR A 50 -0.13 -6.67 -11.41
C TYR A 50 -0.54 -6.62 -12.88
N ASN A 51 -1.84 -6.46 -13.13
CA ASN A 51 -2.40 -6.26 -14.47
C ASN A 51 -3.64 -5.35 -14.35
N GLU A 52 -3.74 -4.32 -15.20
CA GLU A 52 -4.88 -3.39 -15.18
C GLU A 52 -6.17 -4.00 -15.74
N ASN A 53 -6.05 -5.02 -16.59
CA ASN A 53 -7.17 -5.56 -17.38
C ASN A 53 -7.57 -7.00 -16.99
N LYS A 54 -6.78 -7.65 -16.13
CA LYS A 54 -7.00 -9.05 -15.73
C LYS A 54 -6.76 -9.22 -14.23
N PRO A 55 -7.43 -10.18 -13.57
CA PRO A 55 -7.10 -10.54 -12.21
C PRO A 55 -5.62 -10.92 -12.06
N ALA A 56 -4.97 -10.36 -11.05
CA ALA A 56 -3.58 -10.60 -10.69
C ALA A 56 -3.45 -10.68 -9.18
N LEU A 57 -2.29 -11.05 -8.66
CA LEU A 57 -2.05 -11.23 -7.23
C LEU A 57 -2.44 -10.00 -6.39
N VAL A 58 -2.21 -8.79 -6.93
CA VAL A 58 -2.57 -7.53 -6.28
C VAL A 58 -4.06 -7.42 -5.92
N ASN A 59 -4.94 -8.10 -6.66
CA ASN A 59 -6.39 -8.05 -6.42
C ASN A 59 -6.80 -8.82 -5.16
N ALA A 60 -5.94 -9.71 -4.64
CA ALA A 60 -6.16 -10.37 -3.36
C ALA A 60 -5.83 -9.46 -2.16
N LEU A 61 -5.11 -8.36 -2.37
CA LEU A 61 -4.70 -7.45 -1.30
C LEU A 61 -5.87 -6.59 -0.81
N VAL A 62 -5.96 -6.45 0.50
CA VAL A 62 -6.94 -5.60 1.16
C VAL A 62 -6.26 -4.69 2.19
N ARG A 63 -6.88 -3.56 2.49
CA ARG A 63 -6.49 -2.70 3.59
C ARG A 63 -7.40 -2.95 4.79
N LEU A 64 -6.80 -3.36 5.90
CA LEU A 64 -7.48 -3.58 7.19
C LEU A 64 -7.05 -2.47 8.16
N GLY A 65 -7.88 -1.44 8.31
CA GLY A 65 -7.49 -0.24 9.06
C GLY A 65 -6.21 0.39 8.47
N GLY A 66 -5.14 0.42 9.26
CA GLY A 66 -3.81 0.90 8.84
C GLY A 66 -2.88 -0.16 8.25
N CYS A 67 -3.33 -1.41 8.14
CA CYS A 67 -2.54 -2.56 7.72
C CYS A 67 -2.97 -3.12 6.36
N THR A 68 -2.14 -4.02 5.83
CA THR A 68 -2.46 -4.83 4.65
C THR A 68 -2.82 -6.25 5.08
N GLY A 69 -3.82 -6.83 4.45
CA GLY A 69 -4.15 -8.25 4.49
C GLY A 69 -4.25 -8.82 3.08
N SER A 70 -4.47 -10.11 2.97
CA SER A 70 -4.71 -10.77 1.69
C SER A 70 -5.85 -11.78 1.81
N PHE A 71 -6.76 -11.79 0.84
CA PHE A 71 -7.67 -12.92 0.66
C PHE A 71 -6.87 -14.18 0.33
N ILE A 72 -7.20 -15.28 1.01
CA ILE A 72 -6.59 -16.59 0.80
C ILE A 72 -7.65 -17.68 0.52
N SER A 73 -8.93 -17.31 0.42
CA SER A 73 -10.02 -18.20 0.02
C SER A 73 -11.08 -17.45 -0.80
N GLU A 74 -11.88 -18.21 -1.53
CA GLU A 74 -13.05 -17.71 -2.26
C GLU A 74 -14.20 -17.30 -1.33
N THR A 75 -14.18 -17.77 -0.08
CA THR A 75 -15.22 -17.51 0.93
C THR A 75 -14.92 -16.31 1.82
N GLY A 76 -13.87 -15.53 1.49
CA GLY A 76 -13.57 -14.27 2.17
C GLY A 76 -12.59 -14.38 3.34
N LEU A 77 -11.89 -15.52 3.50
CA LEU A 77 -10.86 -15.63 4.54
C LEU A 77 -9.69 -14.69 4.20
N ILE A 78 -9.31 -13.86 5.18
CA ILE A 78 -8.22 -12.89 5.06
C ILE A 78 -7.14 -13.23 6.07
N ILE A 79 -5.88 -13.27 5.62
CA ILE A 79 -4.71 -13.33 6.49
C ILE A 79 -4.09 -11.94 6.64
N THR A 80 -3.66 -11.61 7.85
CA THR A 80 -2.89 -10.40 8.16
C THR A 80 -1.95 -10.66 9.33
N ASN A 81 -1.14 -9.67 9.71
CA ASN A 81 -0.25 -9.79 10.86
C ASN A 81 -1.01 -9.62 12.19
N HIS A 82 -0.59 -10.33 13.23
CA HIS A 82 -1.20 -10.27 14.56
C HIS A 82 -1.29 -8.83 15.11
N HIS A 83 -0.23 -8.03 14.97
CA HIS A 83 -0.24 -6.64 15.46
C HIS A 83 -1.31 -5.76 14.79
N CYS A 84 -1.77 -6.10 13.60
CA CYS A 84 -2.81 -5.36 12.88
C CYS A 84 -4.21 -5.52 13.51
N VAL A 85 -4.44 -6.64 14.17
CA VAL A 85 -5.70 -6.98 14.80
C VAL A 85 -5.60 -7.07 16.33
N PHE A 86 -4.44 -6.78 16.91
CA PHE A 86 -4.17 -6.89 18.35
C PHE A 86 -5.23 -6.21 19.23
N SER A 87 -5.62 -4.99 18.89
CA SER A 87 -6.64 -4.26 19.63
C SER A 87 -8.03 -4.92 19.57
N GLN A 88 -8.35 -5.58 18.46
CA GLN A 88 -9.60 -6.31 18.28
C GLN A 88 -9.60 -7.60 19.10
N VAL A 89 -8.48 -8.33 19.10
CA VAL A 89 -8.28 -9.52 19.92
C VAL A 89 -8.33 -9.17 21.41
N ALA A 90 -7.66 -8.08 21.81
CA ALA A 90 -7.69 -7.59 23.19
C ALA A 90 -9.11 -7.20 23.64
N ALA A 91 -9.86 -6.50 22.77
CA ALA A 91 -11.24 -6.11 23.06
C ALA A 91 -12.21 -7.30 23.16
N ALA A 92 -11.93 -8.39 22.44
CA ALA A 92 -12.69 -9.62 22.50
C ALA A 92 -12.31 -10.51 23.68
N SER A 93 -11.13 -10.29 24.28
CA SER A 93 -10.64 -11.08 25.41
C SER A 93 -11.29 -10.69 26.73
N SER A 94 -11.41 -11.66 27.63
CA SER A 94 -11.89 -11.49 29.01
C SER A 94 -11.02 -12.29 29.98
N SER A 95 -11.28 -12.19 31.28
CA SER A 95 -10.63 -13.03 32.30
C SER A 95 -10.91 -14.53 32.12
N GLU A 96 -12.04 -14.88 31.52
CA GLU A 96 -12.44 -16.26 31.27
C GLU A 96 -11.93 -16.78 29.91
N ASN A 97 -11.83 -15.89 28.93
CA ASN A 97 -11.40 -16.20 27.56
C ASN A 97 -10.30 -15.22 27.12
N ASN A 98 -9.07 -15.50 27.53
CA ASN A 98 -7.90 -14.68 27.15
C ASN A 98 -7.36 -15.09 25.78
N TYR A 99 -7.94 -14.57 24.71
CA TYR A 99 -7.56 -14.89 23.35
C TYR A 99 -6.16 -14.37 22.94
N LEU A 100 -5.60 -13.41 23.68
CA LEU A 100 -4.21 -12.97 23.48
C LEU A 100 -3.18 -13.99 23.97
N GLU A 101 -3.53 -14.81 24.96
CA GLU A 101 -2.64 -15.80 25.57
C GLU A 101 -2.92 -17.21 25.06
N ASN A 102 -4.22 -17.55 24.89
CA ASN A 102 -4.64 -18.92 24.58
C ASN A 102 -4.99 -19.11 23.10
N GLY A 103 -4.95 -18.03 22.30
CA GLY A 103 -5.41 -18.06 20.92
C GLY A 103 -6.93 -18.16 20.79
N PHE A 104 -7.42 -18.23 19.57
CA PHE A 104 -8.84 -18.38 19.24
C PHE A 104 -9.00 -19.15 17.93
N TYR A 105 -10.01 -19.99 17.88
CA TYR A 105 -10.46 -20.68 16.67
C TYR A 105 -11.98 -20.75 16.63
N ALA A 106 -12.59 -20.21 15.56
CA ALA A 106 -14.01 -20.35 15.31
C ALA A 106 -14.30 -21.66 14.60
N GLU A 107 -14.98 -22.61 15.28
CA GLU A 107 -15.34 -23.92 14.70
C GLU A 107 -16.37 -23.78 13.56
N ASN A 108 -17.16 -22.73 13.58
CA ASN A 108 -18.19 -22.41 12.58
C ASN A 108 -18.49 -20.91 12.57
N GLU A 109 -19.23 -20.43 11.56
CA GLU A 109 -19.61 -19.01 11.41
C GLU A 109 -20.31 -18.40 12.62
N GLY A 110 -21.05 -19.20 13.38
CA GLY A 110 -21.75 -18.73 14.60
C GLY A 110 -20.81 -18.42 15.77
N ASN A 111 -19.58 -18.95 15.73
CA ASN A 111 -18.54 -18.70 16.73
C ASN A 111 -17.58 -17.58 16.35
N GLU A 112 -17.69 -17.00 15.15
CA GLU A 112 -16.86 -15.91 14.71
C GLU A 112 -17.11 -14.64 15.52
N ILE A 113 -16.04 -13.93 15.90
CA ILE A 113 -16.11 -12.74 16.72
C ILE A 113 -16.13 -11.49 15.85
N LYS A 114 -17.20 -10.71 15.90
CA LYS A 114 -17.31 -9.44 15.18
C LYS A 114 -16.26 -8.45 15.66
N THR A 115 -15.67 -7.73 14.71
CA THR A 115 -14.73 -6.64 14.97
C THR A 115 -15.30 -5.29 14.52
N SER A 116 -14.66 -4.20 14.93
CA SER A 116 -14.91 -2.86 14.39
C SER A 116 -13.94 -2.49 13.25
N LEU A 117 -13.16 -3.44 12.77
CA LEU A 117 -12.11 -3.20 11.78
C LEU A 117 -12.69 -3.16 10.36
N PRO A 118 -12.66 -2.02 9.65
CA PRO A 118 -13.13 -1.97 8.28
C PRO A 118 -12.13 -2.62 7.34
N CYS A 119 -12.63 -3.38 6.36
CA CYS A 119 -11.83 -3.90 5.26
C CYS A 119 -12.11 -3.08 4.00
N LYS A 120 -11.05 -2.55 3.37
CA LYS A 120 -11.12 -1.79 2.12
C LYS A 120 -10.51 -2.60 0.99
N ILE A 121 -11.29 -2.81 -0.07
CA ILE A 121 -10.86 -3.49 -1.31
C ILE A 121 -10.66 -2.42 -2.37
N THR A 122 -9.44 -2.29 -2.90
CA THR A 122 -9.14 -1.34 -3.97
C THR A 122 -9.89 -1.74 -5.24
N GLN A 123 -10.75 -0.86 -5.75
CA GLN A 123 -11.46 -1.03 -7.01
C GLN A 123 -10.73 -0.39 -8.18
N SER A 124 -10.20 0.81 -7.95
CA SER A 124 -9.40 1.53 -8.93
C SER A 124 -8.54 2.59 -8.26
N TYR A 125 -7.52 3.03 -8.98
CA TYR A 125 -6.71 4.19 -8.58
C TYR A 125 -6.39 5.03 -9.82
N THR A 126 -6.11 6.32 -9.59
CA THR A 126 -5.85 7.28 -10.67
C THR A 126 -4.83 8.30 -10.17
N ASP A 127 -3.81 8.59 -10.97
CA ASP A 127 -2.90 9.70 -10.68
C ASP A 127 -3.64 11.02 -10.82
N VAL A 128 -3.68 11.81 -9.75
CA VAL A 128 -4.32 13.11 -9.67
C VAL A 128 -3.34 14.22 -9.32
N SER A 129 -2.04 13.95 -9.44
CA SER A 129 -0.97 14.88 -9.04
C SER A 129 -1.11 16.26 -9.67
N ALA A 130 -1.41 16.33 -10.97
CA ALA A 130 -1.60 17.59 -11.68
C ALA A 130 -2.74 18.44 -11.08
N ARG A 131 -3.86 17.80 -10.73
CA ARG A 131 -5.02 18.47 -10.11
C ARG A 131 -4.73 18.91 -8.68
N VAL A 132 -4.07 18.04 -7.90
CA VAL A 132 -3.71 18.35 -6.50
C VAL A 132 -2.70 19.47 -6.41
N LEU A 133 -1.76 19.55 -7.35
CA LEU A 133 -0.72 20.57 -7.38
C LEU A 133 -1.13 21.85 -8.15
N GLU A 134 -2.35 21.91 -8.66
CA GLU A 134 -2.85 23.09 -9.37
C GLU A 134 -2.78 24.33 -8.48
N GLY A 135 -2.29 25.45 -9.04
CA GLY A 135 -2.07 26.70 -8.31
C GLY A 135 -0.83 26.74 -7.43
N THR A 136 -0.06 25.63 -7.30
CA THR A 136 1.23 25.70 -6.62
C THR A 136 2.34 26.11 -7.58
N VAL A 137 3.27 26.96 -7.12
CA VAL A 137 4.40 27.43 -7.93
C VAL A 137 5.72 27.22 -7.19
N ALA A 138 6.82 27.17 -7.95
CA ALA A 138 8.17 27.10 -7.38
C ALA A 138 8.43 28.38 -6.54
N GLY A 139 8.92 28.19 -5.30
CA GLY A 139 9.19 29.29 -4.37
C GLY A 139 7.99 29.80 -3.57
N MET A 140 6.79 29.20 -3.75
CA MET A 140 5.64 29.46 -2.90
C MET A 140 5.97 29.18 -1.43
N ASP A 141 5.43 29.98 -0.50
CA ASP A 141 5.56 29.74 0.93
C ASP A 141 5.07 28.33 1.30
N ALA A 142 5.77 27.66 2.22
CA ALA A 142 5.49 26.26 2.57
C ALA A 142 4.10 26.07 3.18
N LEU A 143 3.61 27.03 3.97
CA LEU A 143 2.30 26.97 4.59
C LEU A 143 1.21 27.20 3.53
N GLU A 144 1.36 28.23 2.69
CA GLU A 144 0.45 28.53 1.59
C GLU A 144 0.35 27.34 0.62
N ARG A 145 1.49 26.73 0.27
CA ARG A 145 1.52 25.53 -0.58
C ARG A 145 0.75 24.37 0.05
N LYS A 146 0.94 24.13 1.34
CA LYS A 146 0.24 23.06 2.08
C LYS A 146 -1.27 23.29 2.10
N GLU A 147 -1.72 24.50 2.37
CA GLU A 147 -3.15 24.83 2.40
C GLU A 147 -3.79 24.72 1.00
N THR A 148 -3.09 25.14 -0.06
CA THR A 148 -3.53 24.96 -1.45
C THR A 148 -3.71 23.49 -1.78
N ILE A 149 -2.72 22.66 -1.49
CA ILE A 149 -2.79 21.19 -1.71
C ILE A 149 -3.95 20.57 -0.93
N LYS A 150 -4.10 20.90 0.35
CA LYS A 150 -5.17 20.40 1.20
C LYS A 150 -6.56 20.76 0.66
N LYS A 151 -6.74 21.99 0.22
CA LYS A 151 -7.98 22.46 -0.42
C LYS A 151 -8.27 21.64 -1.69
N ASN A 152 -7.30 21.54 -2.58
CA ASN A 152 -7.45 20.80 -3.84
C ASN A 152 -7.79 19.33 -3.59
N ILE A 153 -7.14 18.68 -2.61
CA ILE A 153 -7.46 17.29 -2.22
C ILE A 153 -8.93 17.18 -1.80
N ALA A 154 -9.39 18.03 -0.88
CA ALA A 154 -10.77 17.98 -0.39
C ALA A 154 -11.80 18.20 -1.50
N GLU A 155 -11.56 19.15 -2.42
CA GLU A 155 -12.43 19.40 -3.56
C GLU A 155 -12.49 18.22 -4.54
N ILE A 156 -11.33 17.56 -4.79
CA ILE A 156 -11.27 16.40 -5.68
C ILE A 156 -11.97 15.19 -5.04
N GLU A 157 -11.73 14.94 -3.74
CA GLU A 157 -12.38 13.85 -3.01
C GLU A 157 -13.90 14.02 -2.99
N ASP A 158 -14.41 15.22 -2.71
CA ASP A 158 -15.84 15.52 -2.71
C ASP A 158 -16.46 15.30 -4.11
N GLN A 159 -15.85 15.82 -5.17
CA GLN A 159 -16.31 15.62 -6.53
C GLN A 159 -16.37 14.15 -6.93
N GLU A 160 -15.35 13.37 -6.58
CA GLU A 160 -15.25 11.98 -6.94
C GLU A 160 -16.15 11.10 -6.06
N GLN A 161 -16.34 11.45 -4.78
CA GLN A 161 -17.28 10.79 -3.88
C GLN A 161 -18.73 10.96 -4.37
N ASN A 162 -19.10 12.15 -4.83
CA ASN A 162 -20.43 12.42 -5.39
C ASN A 162 -20.71 11.62 -6.67
N LYS A 163 -19.69 11.36 -7.49
CA LYS A 163 -19.81 10.48 -8.68
C LYS A 163 -19.92 8.99 -8.32
N ASN A 164 -19.36 8.61 -7.17
CA ASN A 164 -19.23 7.20 -6.76
C ASN A 164 -19.74 7.01 -5.31
N PRO A 165 -21.03 7.25 -5.01
CA PRO A 165 -21.55 7.29 -3.64
C PRO A 165 -21.46 5.95 -2.88
N LYS A 166 -21.24 4.84 -3.59
CA LYS A 166 -21.08 3.48 -3.01
C LYS A 166 -19.64 3.10 -2.72
N LEU A 167 -18.68 3.92 -3.13
CA LEU A 167 -17.26 3.70 -2.91
C LEU A 167 -16.74 4.71 -1.91
N LEU A 168 -15.74 4.34 -1.15
CA LEU A 168 -14.96 5.27 -0.37
C LEU A 168 -13.86 5.83 -1.27
N VAL A 169 -13.74 7.16 -1.33
CA VAL A 169 -12.72 7.85 -2.11
C VAL A 169 -11.69 8.46 -1.18
N GLU A 170 -10.42 8.19 -1.43
CA GLU A 170 -9.30 8.75 -0.66
C GLU A 170 -8.15 9.12 -1.59
N ILE A 171 -7.53 10.28 -1.38
CA ILE A 171 -6.28 10.66 -2.04
C ILE A 171 -5.12 10.42 -1.09
N SER A 172 -4.13 9.67 -1.56
CA SER A 172 -2.88 9.41 -0.84
C SER A 172 -1.70 10.07 -1.52
N GLU A 173 -0.84 10.70 -0.72
CA GLU A 173 0.46 11.19 -1.16
C GLU A 173 1.43 10.02 -1.26
N MET A 174 1.87 9.66 -2.48
CA MET A 174 2.76 8.53 -2.73
C MET A 174 4.24 8.93 -2.76
N LEU A 175 4.53 10.15 -3.21
CA LEU A 175 5.85 10.78 -3.13
C LEU A 175 5.66 12.18 -2.59
N VAL A 176 6.38 12.48 -1.51
CA VAL A 176 6.23 13.73 -0.75
C VAL A 176 6.28 14.95 -1.67
N GLY A 177 5.19 15.69 -1.71
CA GLY A 177 5.00 16.90 -2.47
C GLY A 177 4.99 16.76 -3.99
N LYS A 178 4.95 15.52 -4.55
CA LYS A 178 5.13 15.26 -5.99
C LYS A 178 4.07 14.35 -6.62
N LYS A 179 3.68 13.27 -5.95
CA LYS A 179 2.76 12.28 -6.52
C LYS A 179 1.58 12.04 -5.59
N TYR A 180 0.38 12.20 -6.13
CA TYR A 180 -0.88 12.00 -5.43
C TYR A 180 -1.75 11.04 -6.22
N THR A 181 -2.24 10.02 -5.54
CA THR A 181 -3.07 8.96 -6.16
C THR A 181 -4.42 8.94 -5.48
N LEU A 182 -5.47 9.05 -6.26
CA LEU A 182 -6.85 8.87 -5.84
C LEU A 182 -7.18 7.39 -5.90
N PHE A 183 -7.60 6.85 -4.77
CA PHE A 183 -8.07 5.47 -4.62
C PHE A 183 -9.58 5.44 -4.47
N ARG A 184 -10.22 4.45 -5.06
CA ARG A 184 -11.63 4.12 -4.86
C ARG A 184 -11.72 2.74 -4.25
N TYR A 185 -12.34 2.65 -3.07
CA TYR A 185 -12.45 1.42 -2.30
C TYR A 185 -13.90 0.97 -2.17
N LYS A 186 -14.13 -0.33 -2.29
CA LYS A 186 -15.30 -0.98 -1.72
C LYS A 186 -14.99 -1.31 -0.27
N THR A 187 -15.89 -0.94 0.66
CA THR A 187 -15.77 -1.27 2.07
C THR A 187 -16.56 -2.53 2.41
N LEU A 188 -16.01 -3.35 3.30
CA LEU A 188 -16.69 -4.44 3.98
C LEU A 188 -16.65 -4.13 5.47
N ASP A 189 -17.82 -4.02 6.11
CA ASP A 189 -17.96 -3.58 7.48
C ASP A 189 -18.18 -4.75 8.46
N ASP A 190 -18.59 -5.93 7.98
CA ASP A 190 -18.70 -7.15 8.79
C ASP A 190 -17.41 -7.97 8.65
N VAL A 191 -16.40 -7.57 9.38
CA VAL A 191 -15.11 -8.26 9.47
C VAL A 191 -15.04 -8.98 10.82
N ARG A 192 -14.67 -10.27 10.80
CA ARG A 192 -14.73 -11.13 11.98
C ARG A 192 -13.39 -11.81 12.22
N LEU A 193 -13.06 -12.05 13.50
CA LEU A 193 -11.96 -12.92 13.88
C LEU A 193 -12.42 -14.37 13.75
N VAL A 194 -11.63 -15.16 13.03
CA VAL A 194 -11.86 -16.60 12.85
C VAL A 194 -10.73 -17.44 13.43
N TYR A 195 -9.53 -16.86 13.53
CA TYR A 195 -8.36 -17.52 14.09
C TYR A 195 -7.38 -16.50 14.67
N VAL A 196 -6.83 -16.81 15.83
CA VAL A 196 -5.71 -16.12 16.50
C VAL A 196 -4.77 -17.20 17.00
N PRO A 197 -3.46 -17.17 16.61
CA PRO A 197 -2.49 -18.19 17.02
C PRO A 197 -2.16 -18.13 18.50
#